data_cacbd2d60f1c0915b3cbafb32d855111
#
_entry.id   cacbd2d60f1c0915b3cbafb32d855111
#
_cell.length_a   1.000
_cell.length_b   1.000
_cell.length_c   1.000
_cell.angle_alpha   90.00
_cell.angle_beta   90.00
_cell.angle_gamma   90.00
#
_symmetry.space_group_name_H-M   'P 1'
#
loop_
_entity.id
_entity.type
_entity.pdbx_description
1 polymer ?
#
loop_
_entity_poly.entity_id
_entity_poly.type
_entity_poly.pdbx_seq_one_letter_code
_entity_poly.pdbx_strand_id
1 'polypeptide(L)'
;MFIETLDRLNLHVTHSGKGMKCLYIHGGPGAWSKDFEVFFGDYLSEILSMYYLDQRGCGRSEGDKESDYSIDAIINDIECIRKKLNIEEFIIIAHSFGGVIATAYTRKYSKYVKALILINCTLNMEEALKSQINQGCKILGIDNIEYDRNLKENWRNIAFKLIKSDLYYKLQYTDYNNYIKVKNIDKDMLNTSMSEQSFSNDSYFYDYTSLSEYIDTPTLIISGEYDFAIGPDHYKSFKFKNSIVRNIKGVHNPYIENPIELEGIIKDFILSL
;
A
#
# COMPACT_ATOMS: atom_id res chain seq x y z
N MET A 1 -3.74 0.32 20.09
CA MET A 1 -4.59 -0.72 20.68
C MET A 1 -4.40 -2.02 19.94
N PHE A 2 -4.72 -3.15 20.58
CA PHE A 2 -4.74 -4.44 19.88
C PHE A 2 -6.17 -4.93 19.69
N ILE A 3 -6.45 -5.49 18.52
CA ILE A 3 -7.77 -6.01 18.14
C ILE A 3 -7.60 -7.48 17.74
N GLU A 4 -8.22 -8.38 18.50
CA GLU A 4 -8.17 -9.82 18.21
C GLU A 4 -9.05 -10.15 16.98
N THR A 5 -8.50 -10.91 16.04
CA THR A 5 -9.19 -11.39 14.84
C THR A 5 -10.01 -12.66 15.12
N LEU A 6 -10.69 -13.19 14.10
CA LEU A 6 -11.48 -14.42 14.21
C LEU A 6 -10.60 -15.66 14.46
N ASP A 7 -9.38 -15.65 13.94
CA ASP A 7 -8.37 -16.70 14.13
C ASP A 7 -7.40 -16.41 15.28
N ARG A 8 -7.78 -15.45 16.17
CA ARG A 8 -7.11 -15.10 17.43
C ARG A 8 -5.73 -14.43 17.32
N LEU A 9 -5.42 -13.82 16.17
CA LEU A 9 -4.27 -12.92 16.07
C LEU A 9 -4.64 -11.55 16.66
N ASN A 10 -3.71 -10.93 17.40
CA ASN A 10 -3.85 -9.58 17.90
C ASN A 10 -3.23 -8.61 16.91
N LEU A 11 -4.06 -7.82 16.20
CA LEU A 11 -3.60 -6.83 15.26
C LEU A 11 -3.52 -5.46 15.90
N HIS A 12 -2.41 -4.78 15.63
CA HIS A 12 -2.18 -3.44 16.14
C HIS A 12 -2.86 -2.39 15.28
N VAL A 13 -3.62 -1.52 15.95
CA VAL A 13 -4.25 -0.34 15.33
C VAL A 13 -3.89 0.89 16.16
N THR A 14 -3.28 1.89 15.52
CA THR A 14 -3.14 3.24 16.10
C THR A 14 -4.31 4.09 15.65
N HIS A 15 -4.79 4.98 16.51
CA HIS A 15 -5.85 5.92 16.20
C HIS A 15 -5.41 7.35 16.50
N SER A 16 -5.66 8.27 15.59
CA SER A 16 -5.44 9.71 15.77
C SER A 16 -6.45 10.54 14.96
N GLY A 17 -6.52 11.82 15.28
CA GLY A 17 -7.38 12.76 14.56
C GLY A 17 -8.87 12.68 14.90
N LYS A 18 -9.66 13.49 14.20
CA LYS A 18 -11.11 13.63 14.37
C LYS A 18 -11.79 13.83 13.02
N GLY A 19 -13.08 13.58 12.95
CA GLY A 19 -13.86 13.73 11.70
C GLY A 19 -14.29 12.38 11.11
N MET A 20 -14.34 12.27 9.79
CA MET A 20 -14.77 11.04 9.12
C MET A 20 -13.82 9.88 9.42
N LYS A 21 -14.39 8.70 9.71
CA LYS A 21 -13.60 7.49 9.98
C LYS A 21 -12.80 7.12 8.74
N CYS A 22 -11.53 6.83 8.92
CA CYS A 22 -10.64 6.45 7.82
C CYS A 22 -9.70 5.32 8.24
N LEU A 23 -9.62 4.27 7.45
CA LEU A 23 -8.65 3.19 7.64
C LEU A 23 -7.49 3.38 6.66
N TYR A 24 -6.27 3.38 7.16
CA TYR A 24 -5.07 3.32 6.35
C TYR A 24 -4.60 1.86 6.19
N ILE A 25 -4.36 1.45 4.94
CA ILE A 25 -3.86 0.13 4.55
C ILE A 25 -2.49 0.31 3.90
N HIS A 26 -1.46 -0.12 4.59
CA HIS A 26 -0.08 -0.02 4.12
C HIS A 26 0.24 -0.99 2.96
N GLY A 27 1.34 -0.73 2.29
CA GLY A 27 1.87 -1.55 1.19
C GLY A 27 2.83 -2.66 1.64
N GLY A 28 3.77 -2.94 0.80
CA GLY A 28 4.74 -4.02 0.87
C GLY A 28 4.59 -4.96 -0.31
N PRO A 29 4.15 -6.24 -0.14
CA PRO A 29 3.62 -6.90 1.07
C PRO A 29 4.61 -6.93 2.23
N GLY A 30 4.12 -6.72 3.46
CA GLY A 30 4.93 -6.86 4.66
C GLY A 30 5.62 -5.58 5.15
N ALA A 31 5.19 -4.38 4.71
CA ALA A 31 5.53 -3.11 5.36
C ALA A 31 4.72 -2.94 6.67
N TRP A 32 4.55 -1.73 7.15
CA TRP A 32 3.69 -1.39 8.28
C TRP A 32 3.11 0.02 8.13
N SER A 33 2.23 0.40 9.04
CA SER A 33 1.55 1.69 8.95
C SER A 33 2.33 2.86 9.53
N LYS A 34 3.44 2.60 10.20
CA LYS A 34 4.16 3.56 11.05
C LYS A 34 4.75 4.74 10.29
N ASP A 35 5.26 4.51 9.09
CA ASP A 35 5.82 5.56 8.26
C ASP A 35 4.75 6.59 7.86
N PHE A 36 3.60 6.15 7.38
CA PHE A 36 2.48 7.04 7.05
C PHE A 36 1.93 7.74 8.30
N GLU A 37 1.79 7.01 9.43
CA GLU A 37 1.38 7.57 10.73
C GLU A 37 2.29 8.75 11.14
N VAL A 38 3.62 8.56 11.05
CA VAL A 38 4.61 9.54 11.53
C VAL A 38 4.77 10.72 10.55
N PHE A 39 4.83 10.45 9.23
CA PHE A 39 5.15 11.49 8.26
C PHE A 39 3.93 12.23 7.72
N PHE A 40 2.75 11.63 7.80
CA PHE A 40 1.56 12.22 7.17
C PHE A 40 0.32 12.27 8.07
N GLY A 41 0.32 11.60 9.21
CA GLY A 41 -0.85 11.52 10.09
C GLY A 41 -1.40 12.88 10.50
N ASP A 42 -0.53 13.83 10.85
CA ASP A 42 -0.93 15.17 11.31
C ASP A 42 -1.63 15.99 10.21
N TYR A 43 -1.26 15.80 8.93
CA TYR A 43 -1.85 16.54 7.81
C TYR A 43 -3.36 16.28 7.64
N LEU A 44 -3.83 15.09 8.01
CA LEU A 44 -5.23 14.69 7.88
C LEU A 44 -6.02 14.72 9.19
N SER A 45 -5.35 14.98 10.32
CA SER A 45 -5.89 14.80 11.68
C SER A 45 -7.11 15.70 12.01
N GLU A 46 -7.27 16.83 11.31
CA GLU A 46 -8.40 17.75 11.52
C GLU A 46 -9.69 17.34 10.81
N ILE A 47 -9.59 16.49 9.78
CA ILE A 47 -10.71 16.09 8.93
C ILE A 47 -11.01 14.60 8.96
N LEU A 48 -10.02 13.78 9.31
CA LEU A 48 -10.13 12.33 9.38
C LEU A 48 -9.80 11.80 10.78
N SER A 49 -10.64 10.91 11.25
CA SER A 49 -10.38 10.05 12.41
C SER A 49 -9.68 8.80 11.87
N MET A 50 -8.35 8.84 11.84
CA MET A 50 -7.49 7.85 11.19
C MET A 50 -7.26 6.62 12.06
N TYR A 51 -7.40 5.45 11.46
CA TYR A 51 -7.01 4.15 12.02
C TYR A 51 -5.88 3.58 11.16
N TYR A 52 -4.69 3.46 11.74
CA TYR A 52 -3.50 2.92 11.08
C TYR A 52 -3.35 1.46 11.47
N LEU A 53 -3.63 0.56 10.53
CA LEU A 53 -3.56 -0.88 10.75
C LEU A 53 -2.19 -1.39 10.36
N ASP A 54 -1.49 -2.05 11.27
CA ASP A 54 -0.45 -3.00 10.91
C ASP A 54 -1.14 -4.33 10.56
N GLN A 55 -1.01 -4.76 9.31
CA GLN A 55 -1.64 -6.01 8.85
C GLN A 55 -1.05 -7.21 9.58
N ARG A 56 -1.74 -8.37 9.53
CA ARG A 56 -1.23 -9.61 10.13
C ARG A 56 0.21 -9.91 9.70
N GLY A 57 1.06 -10.31 10.62
CA GLY A 57 2.47 -10.59 10.35
C GLY A 57 3.32 -9.37 9.96
N CYS A 58 2.87 -8.16 10.27
CA CYS A 58 3.54 -6.92 9.95
C CYS A 58 3.70 -6.02 11.18
N GLY A 59 4.83 -5.34 11.28
CA GLY A 59 5.05 -4.28 12.25
C GLY A 59 4.85 -4.74 13.68
N ARG A 60 3.81 -4.24 14.34
CA ARG A 60 3.43 -4.51 15.73
C ARG A 60 2.37 -5.61 15.87
N SER A 61 1.83 -6.10 14.74
CA SER A 61 0.78 -7.12 14.70
C SER A 61 1.34 -8.53 14.82
N GLU A 62 0.53 -9.43 15.38
CA GLU A 62 0.86 -10.86 15.44
C GLU A 62 0.71 -11.53 14.06
N GLY A 63 1.26 -12.71 13.97
CA GLY A 63 1.34 -13.58 12.81
C GLY A 63 2.70 -14.25 12.76
N ASP A 64 2.75 -15.47 12.27
CA ASP A 64 3.95 -16.28 12.15
C ASP A 64 3.98 -17.04 10.82
N LYS A 65 4.93 -17.95 10.65
CA LYS A 65 5.07 -18.74 9.41
C LYS A 65 3.90 -19.68 9.09
N GLU A 66 3.05 -20.00 10.08
CA GLU A 66 1.88 -20.88 9.92
C GLU A 66 0.59 -20.09 9.68
N SER A 67 0.64 -18.76 9.81
CA SER A 67 -0.53 -17.91 9.65
C SER A 67 -0.97 -17.81 8.19
N ASP A 68 -2.30 -17.70 7.96
CA ASP A 68 -2.85 -17.47 6.63
C ASP A 68 -2.69 -15.99 6.22
N TYR A 69 -1.91 -15.74 5.18
CA TYR A 69 -1.67 -14.42 4.59
C TYR A 69 -2.44 -14.19 3.29
N SER A 70 -3.46 -15.00 2.98
CA SER A 70 -4.29 -14.78 1.80
C SER A 70 -5.00 -13.42 1.85
N ILE A 71 -5.33 -12.88 0.68
CA ILE A 71 -6.12 -11.64 0.60
C ILE A 71 -7.46 -11.80 1.33
N ASP A 72 -8.08 -12.98 1.27
CA ASP A 72 -9.32 -13.25 1.99
C ASP A 72 -9.17 -13.18 3.52
N ALA A 73 -8.07 -13.68 4.07
CA ALA A 73 -7.76 -13.55 5.49
C ALA A 73 -7.60 -12.08 5.89
N ILE A 74 -6.84 -11.31 5.11
CA ILE A 74 -6.58 -9.89 5.40
C ILE A 74 -7.86 -9.05 5.32
N ILE A 75 -8.70 -9.25 4.31
CA ILE A 75 -9.98 -8.50 4.23
C ILE A 75 -10.96 -8.89 5.33
N ASN A 76 -10.92 -10.13 5.83
CA ASN A 76 -11.70 -10.55 6.99
C ASN A 76 -11.19 -9.89 8.28
N ASP A 77 -9.89 -9.63 8.42
CA ASP A 77 -9.32 -8.83 9.51
C ASP A 77 -9.88 -7.41 9.51
N ILE A 78 -9.86 -6.76 8.35
CA ILE A 78 -10.40 -5.40 8.20
C ILE A 78 -11.88 -5.36 8.62
N GLU A 79 -12.68 -6.33 8.20
CA GLU A 79 -14.10 -6.42 8.59
C GLU A 79 -14.27 -6.70 10.09
N CYS A 80 -13.40 -7.51 10.68
CA CYS A 80 -13.38 -7.76 12.12
C CYS A 80 -13.07 -6.47 12.88
N ILE A 81 -12.04 -5.71 12.46
CA ILE A 81 -11.66 -4.42 13.04
C ILE A 81 -12.80 -3.42 12.95
N ARG A 82 -13.40 -3.27 11.75
CA ARG A 82 -14.54 -2.38 11.54
C ARG A 82 -15.67 -2.67 12.52
N LYS A 83 -16.04 -3.94 12.68
CA LYS A 83 -17.10 -4.37 13.61
C LYS A 83 -16.77 -4.10 15.07
N LYS A 84 -15.55 -4.47 15.50
CA LYS A 84 -15.10 -4.27 16.90
C LYS A 84 -14.99 -2.79 17.27
N LEU A 85 -14.68 -1.92 16.31
CA LEU A 85 -14.66 -0.47 16.49
C LEU A 85 -16.03 0.20 16.28
N ASN A 86 -17.08 -0.55 16.00
CA ASN A 86 -18.43 -0.06 15.69
C ASN A 86 -18.43 1.04 14.61
N ILE A 87 -17.64 0.84 13.55
CA ILE A 87 -17.57 1.75 12.41
C ILE A 87 -18.66 1.36 11.42
N GLU A 88 -19.65 2.21 11.21
CA GLU A 88 -20.73 1.97 10.25
C GLU A 88 -20.21 2.10 8.81
N GLU A 89 -19.46 3.17 8.54
CA GLU A 89 -18.90 3.49 7.25
C GLU A 89 -17.55 4.20 7.42
N PHE A 90 -16.61 3.98 6.52
CA PHE A 90 -15.30 4.63 6.55
C PHE A 90 -14.75 4.93 5.14
N ILE A 91 -13.82 5.86 5.09
CA ILE A 91 -12.94 6.06 3.94
C ILE A 91 -11.77 5.07 4.08
N ILE A 92 -11.32 4.50 2.97
CA ILE A 92 -10.08 3.71 2.93
C ILE A 92 -9.02 4.52 2.20
N ILE A 93 -7.88 4.74 2.85
CA ILE A 93 -6.64 5.20 2.20
C ILE A 93 -5.71 4.00 2.09
N ALA A 94 -5.25 3.71 0.89
CA ALA A 94 -4.31 2.62 0.65
C ALA A 94 -3.07 3.11 -0.07
N HIS A 95 -1.93 2.47 0.21
CA HIS A 95 -0.66 2.74 -0.45
C HIS A 95 -0.09 1.47 -1.07
N SER A 96 0.47 1.57 -2.29
CA SER A 96 1.22 0.49 -2.93
C SER A 96 0.41 -0.82 -3.04
N PHE A 97 0.93 -1.94 -2.54
CA PHE A 97 0.24 -3.23 -2.47
C PHE A 97 -1.09 -3.16 -1.67
N GLY A 98 -1.21 -2.21 -0.73
CA GLY A 98 -2.47 -1.96 -0.04
C GLY A 98 -3.67 -1.71 -0.97
N GLY A 99 -3.41 -1.29 -2.22
CA GLY A 99 -4.42 -1.14 -3.26
C GLY A 99 -5.13 -2.44 -3.62
N VAL A 100 -4.40 -3.56 -3.70
CA VAL A 100 -4.98 -4.91 -3.88
C VAL A 100 -5.98 -5.21 -2.77
N ILE A 101 -5.55 -5.03 -1.53
CA ILE A 101 -6.36 -5.32 -0.33
C ILE A 101 -7.60 -4.41 -0.28
N ALA A 102 -7.41 -3.10 -0.48
CA ALA A 102 -8.48 -2.12 -0.46
C ALA A 102 -9.52 -2.38 -1.55
N THR A 103 -9.08 -2.73 -2.76
CA THR A 103 -9.95 -3.08 -3.89
C THR A 103 -10.74 -4.36 -3.60
N ALA A 104 -10.08 -5.42 -3.12
CA ALA A 104 -10.74 -6.67 -2.75
C ALA A 104 -11.75 -6.49 -1.61
N TYR A 105 -11.38 -5.72 -0.58
CA TYR A 105 -12.29 -5.39 0.51
C TYR A 105 -13.50 -4.59 0.02
N THR A 106 -13.28 -3.52 -0.75
CA THR A 106 -14.36 -2.67 -1.27
C THR A 106 -15.30 -3.45 -2.17
N ARG A 107 -14.79 -4.37 -3.00
CA ARG A 107 -15.63 -5.25 -3.84
C ARG A 107 -16.55 -6.13 -3.00
N LYS A 108 -16.08 -6.64 -1.86
CA LYS A 108 -16.86 -7.55 -0.98
C LYS A 108 -17.78 -6.79 -0.02
N TYR A 109 -17.36 -5.61 0.45
CA TYR A 109 -18.00 -4.87 1.53
C TYR A 109 -18.32 -3.41 1.15
N SER A 110 -18.69 -3.15 -0.11
CA SER A 110 -18.90 -1.80 -0.67
C SER A 110 -19.81 -0.90 0.17
N LYS A 111 -20.85 -1.44 0.79
CA LYS A 111 -21.81 -0.69 1.61
C LYS A 111 -21.19 -0.02 2.87
N TYR A 112 -19.97 -0.40 3.24
CA TYR A 112 -19.26 0.17 4.38
C TYR A 112 -18.11 1.09 3.96
N VAL A 113 -17.86 1.25 2.64
CA VAL A 113 -16.78 2.07 2.10
C VAL A 113 -17.37 3.31 1.45
N LYS A 114 -17.25 4.45 2.14
CA LYS A 114 -17.73 5.74 1.66
C LYS A 114 -16.94 6.24 0.46
N ALA A 115 -15.62 6.10 0.51
CA ALA A 115 -14.72 6.46 -0.56
C ALA A 115 -13.42 5.65 -0.48
N LEU A 116 -12.74 5.53 -1.62
CA LEU A 116 -11.46 4.85 -1.75
C LEU A 116 -10.40 5.85 -2.24
N ILE A 117 -9.26 5.93 -1.56
CA ILE A 117 -8.13 6.78 -1.93
C ILE A 117 -6.92 5.87 -2.13
N LEU A 118 -6.46 5.76 -3.36
CA LEU A 118 -5.37 4.90 -3.79
C LEU A 118 -4.13 5.76 -4.08
N ILE A 119 -3.13 5.71 -3.19
CA ILE A 119 -1.88 6.46 -3.31
C ILE A 119 -0.81 5.52 -3.86
N ASN A 120 -0.37 5.74 -5.09
CA ASN A 120 0.65 4.91 -5.73
C ASN A 120 0.39 3.41 -5.52
N CYS A 121 -0.84 2.99 -5.83
CA CYS A 121 -1.29 1.62 -5.62
C CYS A 121 -1.06 0.73 -6.83
N THR A 122 -0.70 -0.52 -6.59
CA THR A 122 -0.78 -1.58 -7.60
C THR A 122 -2.05 -2.40 -7.44
N LEU A 123 -2.59 -2.88 -8.56
CA LEU A 123 -3.61 -3.93 -8.63
C LEU A 123 -3.10 -5.16 -9.38
N ASN A 124 -1.84 -5.14 -9.81
CA ASN A 124 -1.18 -6.24 -10.48
C ASN A 124 0.30 -6.28 -10.09
N MET A 125 0.67 -7.22 -9.22
CA MET A 125 2.03 -7.35 -8.72
C MET A 125 3.04 -7.74 -9.80
N GLU A 126 2.64 -8.49 -10.81
CA GLU A 126 3.57 -8.87 -11.89
C GLU A 126 4.01 -7.63 -12.69
N GLU A 127 3.09 -6.72 -13.00
CA GLU A 127 3.42 -5.46 -13.69
C GLU A 127 4.29 -4.55 -12.81
N ALA A 128 4.06 -4.51 -11.50
CA ALA A 128 4.93 -3.81 -10.57
C ALA A 128 6.35 -4.38 -10.56
N LEU A 129 6.51 -5.71 -10.49
CA LEU A 129 7.82 -6.35 -10.57
C LEU A 129 8.52 -6.07 -11.91
N LYS A 130 7.82 -6.09 -13.05
CA LYS A 130 8.37 -5.73 -14.36
C LYS A 130 8.89 -4.30 -14.38
N SER A 131 8.13 -3.35 -13.82
CA SER A 131 8.55 -1.97 -13.70
C SER A 131 9.84 -1.84 -12.89
N GLN A 132 9.90 -2.47 -11.72
CA GLN A 132 11.09 -2.45 -10.86
C GLN A 132 12.31 -3.08 -11.53
N ILE A 133 12.15 -4.21 -12.25
CA ILE A 133 13.22 -4.83 -13.01
C ILE A 133 13.75 -3.87 -14.08
N ASN A 134 12.85 -3.31 -14.90
CA ASN A 134 13.23 -2.41 -15.99
C ASN A 134 13.98 -1.18 -15.48
N GLN A 135 13.45 -0.53 -14.42
CA GLN A 135 14.10 0.63 -13.83
C GLN A 135 15.38 0.26 -13.11
N GLY A 136 15.40 -0.86 -12.39
CA GLY A 136 16.58 -1.36 -11.71
C GLY A 136 17.74 -1.61 -12.66
N CYS A 137 17.46 -2.14 -13.84
CA CYS A 137 18.47 -2.34 -14.87
C CYS A 137 19.03 -1.03 -15.41
N LYS A 138 18.16 -0.03 -15.66
CA LYS A 138 18.61 1.30 -16.04
C LYS A 138 19.53 1.93 -14.96
N ILE A 139 19.16 1.79 -13.68
CA ILE A 139 19.98 2.29 -12.56
C ILE A 139 21.34 1.59 -12.49
N LEU A 140 21.39 0.29 -12.82
CA LEU A 140 22.62 -0.53 -12.80
C LEU A 140 23.44 -0.46 -14.09
N GLY A 141 22.96 0.22 -15.16
CA GLY A 141 23.61 0.25 -16.46
C GLY A 141 23.60 -1.12 -17.18
N ILE A 142 22.54 -1.90 -17.01
CA ILE A 142 22.37 -3.21 -17.65
C ILE A 142 21.49 -3.03 -18.89
N ASP A 143 22.06 -3.18 -20.10
CA ASP A 143 21.39 -2.87 -21.37
C ASP A 143 20.46 -3.97 -21.89
N ASN A 144 20.69 -5.22 -21.55
CA ASN A 144 19.87 -6.35 -22.01
C ASN A 144 19.52 -7.27 -20.85
N ILE A 145 18.21 -7.39 -20.58
CA ILE A 145 17.68 -8.46 -19.76
C ILE A 145 17.04 -9.47 -20.70
N GLU A 146 17.64 -10.63 -20.82
CA GLU A 146 16.85 -11.80 -21.14
C GLU A 146 15.98 -12.06 -19.90
N TYR A 147 14.68 -11.74 -19.99
CA TYR A 147 13.74 -12.18 -18.98
C TYR A 147 13.78 -13.71 -18.95
N ASP A 148 14.44 -14.27 -17.96
CA ASP A 148 14.26 -15.67 -17.65
C ASP A 148 12.75 -15.93 -17.45
N ARG A 149 12.28 -17.14 -17.68
CA ARG A 149 10.86 -17.51 -17.59
C ARG A 149 10.26 -17.27 -16.20
N ASN A 150 11.10 -17.00 -15.19
CA ASN A 150 10.70 -16.76 -13.80
C ASN A 150 10.84 -15.26 -13.42
N LEU A 151 9.75 -14.51 -13.54
CA LEU A 151 9.70 -13.09 -13.18
C LEU A 151 10.14 -12.81 -11.73
N LYS A 152 9.75 -13.68 -10.79
CA LYS A 152 10.08 -13.52 -9.36
C LYS A 152 11.59 -13.65 -9.13
N GLU A 153 12.26 -14.54 -9.86
CA GLU A 153 13.70 -14.72 -9.77
C GLU A 153 14.47 -13.57 -10.42
N ASN A 154 14.04 -13.10 -11.58
CA ASN A 154 14.59 -11.91 -12.22
C ASN A 154 14.54 -10.71 -11.30
N TRP A 155 13.38 -10.48 -10.64
CA TRP A 155 13.25 -9.42 -9.68
C TRP A 155 14.21 -9.56 -8.50
N ARG A 156 14.32 -10.77 -7.91
CA ARG A 156 15.26 -11.03 -6.80
C ARG A 156 16.70 -10.71 -7.18
N ASN A 157 17.12 -11.10 -8.38
CA ASN A 157 18.47 -10.87 -8.88
C ASN A 157 18.77 -9.38 -9.05
N ILE A 158 17.83 -8.59 -9.60
CA ILE A 158 18.00 -7.15 -9.78
C ILE A 158 17.92 -6.42 -8.43
N ALA A 159 16.95 -6.76 -7.58
CA ALA A 159 16.80 -6.20 -6.24
C ALA A 159 18.08 -6.45 -5.40
N PHE A 160 18.63 -7.66 -5.44
CA PHE A 160 19.88 -7.99 -4.74
C PHE A 160 21.06 -7.11 -5.22
N LYS A 161 21.21 -6.94 -6.55
CA LYS A 161 22.26 -6.07 -7.10
C LYS A 161 22.08 -4.62 -6.67
N LEU A 162 20.86 -4.10 -6.69
CA LEU A 162 20.54 -2.74 -6.24
C LEU A 162 20.82 -2.56 -4.74
N ILE A 163 20.45 -3.52 -3.91
CA ILE A 163 20.70 -3.50 -2.46
C ILE A 163 22.22 -3.53 -2.19
N LYS A 164 22.96 -4.43 -2.85
CA LYS A 164 24.42 -4.54 -2.71
C LYS A 164 25.16 -3.26 -3.11
N SER A 165 24.60 -2.48 -4.03
CA SER A 165 25.15 -1.21 -4.51
C SER A 165 24.59 0.02 -3.77
N ASP A 166 23.75 -0.17 -2.74
CA ASP A 166 23.03 0.89 -2.01
C ASP A 166 22.21 1.81 -2.94
N LEU A 167 21.62 1.23 -3.99
CA LEU A 167 20.85 1.93 -5.02
C LEU A 167 19.36 1.57 -5.02
N TYR A 168 18.92 0.59 -4.19
CA TYR A 168 17.53 0.12 -4.18
C TYR A 168 16.54 1.25 -3.84
N TYR A 169 16.94 2.20 -2.99
CA TYR A 169 16.12 3.35 -2.63
C TYR A 169 15.64 4.16 -3.83
N LYS A 170 16.40 4.20 -4.93
CA LYS A 170 16.05 4.98 -6.15
C LYS A 170 14.79 4.51 -6.87
N LEU A 171 14.28 3.33 -6.53
CA LEU A 171 12.97 2.86 -7.00
C LEU A 171 11.80 3.55 -6.28
N GLN A 172 12.03 4.07 -5.06
CA GLN A 172 10.97 4.51 -4.16
C GLN A 172 11.15 5.96 -3.67
N TYR A 173 12.38 6.51 -3.71
CA TYR A 173 12.71 7.84 -3.19
C TYR A 173 13.59 8.61 -4.17
N THR A 174 13.36 9.92 -4.27
CA THR A 174 14.26 10.85 -4.96
C THR A 174 15.41 11.28 -4.07
N ASP A 175 15.14 11.48 -2.77
CA ASP A 175 16.10 11.90 -1.76
C ASP A 175 16.50 10.72 -0.86
N TYR A 176 17.81 10.42 -0.82
CA TYR A 176 18.40 9.41 0.06
C TYR A 176 18.09 9.65 1.54
N ASN A 177 18.00 10.91 1.97
CA ASN A 177 17.68 11.23 3.36
C ASN A 177 16.24 10.79 3.73
N ASN A 178 15.28 10.84 2.80
CA ASN A 178 13.93 10.35 3.04
C ASN A 178 13.92 8.83 3.22
N TYR A 179 14.69 8.10 2.42
CA TYR A 179 14.91 6.66 2.62
C TYR A 179 15.50 6.37 4.01
N ILE A 180 16.52 7.13 4.45
CA ILE A 180 17.14 6.94 5.77
C ILE A 180 16.16 7.23 6.91
N LYS A 181 15.28 8.23 6.79
CA LYS A 181 14.23 8.48 7.79
C LYS A 181 13.32 7.26 7.98
N VAL A 182 12.84 6.67 6.88
CA VAL A 182 11.99 5.48 6.92
C VAL A 182 12.76 4.27 7.46
N LYS A 183 13.97 4.03 6.95
CA LYS A 183 14.84 2.95 7.44
C LYS A 183 15.11 3.04 8.95
N ASN A 184 15.16 4.25 9.52
CA ASN A 184 15.31 4.43 10.96
C ASN A 184 14.03 4.03 11.73
N ILE A 185 12.86 4.32 11.18
CA ILE A 185 11.58 3.87 11.76
C ILE A 185 11.47 2.34 11.66
N ASP A 186 11.86 1.75 10.54
CA ASP A 186 11.78 0.31 10.28
C ASP A 186 12.65 -0.55 11.22
N LYS A 187 13.63 0.05 11.91
CA LYS A 187 14.40 -0.65 12.95
C LYS A 187 13.54 -1.13 14.10
N ASP A 188 12.41 -0.49 14.34
CA ASP A 188 11.46 -0.82 15.41
C ASP A 188 10.38 -1.82 14.95
N MET A 189 10.44 -2.28 13.71
CA MET A 189 9.52 -3.29 13.18
C MET A 189 9.77 -4.64 13.86
N LEU A 190 8.74 -5.18 14.52
CA LEU A 190 8.85 -6.40 15.34
C LEU A 190 8.53 -7.67 14.55
N ASN A 191 7.71 -7.55 13.48
CA ASN A 191 7.24 -8.71 12.72
C ASN A 191 7.36 -8.47 11.21
N THR A 192 7.95 -9.42 10.49
CA THR A 192 8.17 -9.43 9.04
C THR A 192 7.63 -10.69 8.35
N SER A 193 6.85 -11.50 9.07
CA SER A 193 6.41 -12.83 8.61
C SER A 193 5.62 -12.76 7.30
N MET A 194 4.78 -11.74 7.10
CA MET A 194 4.08 -11.53 5.83
C MET A 194 5.05 -11.29 4.66
N SER A 195 6.09 -10.49 4.87
CA SER A 195 7.10 -10.19 3.85
C SER A 195 7.85 -11.46 3.43
N GLU A 196 8.22 -12.29 4.41
CA GLU A 196 8.95 -13.55 4.16
C GLU A 196 8.15 -14.53 3.31
N GLN A 197 6.81 -14.51 3.42
CA GLN A 197 5.91 -15.39 2.68
C GLN A 197 5.33 -14.78 1.40
N SER A 198 5.58 -13.52 1.13
CA SER A 198 4.93 -12.76 0.07
C SER A 198 5.07 -13.39 -1.33
N PHE A 199 6.25 -13.93 -1.65
CA PHE A 199 6.50 -14.54 -2.97
C PHE A 199 5.94 -15.94 -3.13
N SER A 200 5.58 -16.63 -2.07
CA SER A 200 4.95 -17.96 -2.08
C SER A 200 3.41 -17.87 -2.05
N ASN A 201 2.85 -16.70 -1.80
CA ASN A 201 1.40 -16.52 -1.76
C ASN A 201 0.85 -16.14 -3.15
N ASP A 202 0.23 -17.11 -3.81
CA ASP A 202 -0.29 -16.92 -5.18
C ASP A 202 -1.42 -15.88 -5.24
N SER A 203 -2.17 -15.67 -4.14
CA SER A 203 -3.23 -14.66 -4.13
C SER A 203 -2.70 -13.24 -4.36
N TYR A 204 -1.43 -12.96 -4.06
CA TYR A 204 -0.83 -11.64 -4.29
C TYR A 204 -0.52 -11.37 -5.76
N PHE A 205 -0.42 -12.41 -6.58
CA PHE A 205 -0.09 -12.35 -8.00
C PHE A 205 -1.30 -12.49 -8.92
N TYR A 206 -2.49 -12.57 -8.34
CA TYR A 206 -3.72 -12.44 -9.12
C TYR A 206 -3.83 -11.01 -9.69
N ASP A 207 -4.41 -10.87 -10.89
CA ASP A 207 -4.69 -9.56 -11.49
C ASP A 207 -6.01 -9.00 -10.95
N TYR A 208 -5.90 -8.06 -10.01
CA TYR A 208 -7.03 -7.38 -9.38
C TYR A 208 -7.57 -6.21 -10.20
N THR A 209 -6.96 -5.85 -11.33
CA THR A 209 -7.44 -4.73 -12.16
C THR A 209 -8.87 -4.96 -12.66
N SER A 210 -9.22 -6.20 -12.97
CA SER A 210 -10.59 -6.57 -13.39
C SER A 210 -11.63 -6.36 -12.29
N LEU A 211 -11.28 -6.47 -11.01
CA LEU A 211 -12.23 -6.26 -9.91
C LEU A 211 -12.65 -4.78 -9.81
N SER A 212 -11.79 -3.85 -10.20
CA SER A 212 -12.08 -2.42 -10.14
C SER A 212 -13.29 -2.01 -10.99
N GLU A 213 -13.62 -2.76 -12.06
CA GLU A 213 -14.78 -2.55 -12.91
C GLU A 213 -16.12 -2.71 -12.17
N TYR A 214 -16.11 -3.48 -11.09
CA TYR A 214 -17.31 -3.78 -10.31
C TYR A 214 -17.45 -2.93 -9.04
N ILE A 215 -16.67 -1.84 -8.95
CA ILE A 215 -16.67 -0.91 -7.81
C ILE A 215 -17.21 0.44 -8.28
N ASP A 216 -18.35 0.83 -7.70
CA ASP A 216 -19.00 2.13 -7.95
C ASP A 216 -18.67 3.17 -6.86
N THR A 217 -17.96 2.77 -5.79
CA THR A 217 -17.51 3.64 -4.71
C THR A 217 -16.68 4.81 -5.27
N PRO A 218 -16.93 6.06 -4.84
CA PRO A 218 -16.09 7.20 -5.22
C PRO A 218 -14.63 6.91 -4.96
N THR A 219 -13.78 7.01 -5.98
CA THR A 219 -12.39 6.61 -5.92
C THR A 219 -11.46 7.74 -6.37
N LEU A 220 -10.53 8.13 -5.51
CA LEU A 220 -9.40 8.99 -5.87
C LEU A 220 -8.17 8.12 -6.14
N ILE A 221 -7.58 8.28 -7.32
CA ILE A 221 -6.34 7.60 -7.70
C ILE A 221 -5.25 8.67 -7.80
N ILE A 222 -4.22 8.54 -6.96
CA ILE A 222 -3.04 9.42 -6.94
C ILE A 222 -1.87 8.64 -7.48
N SER A 223 -1.23 9.14 -8.54
CA SER A 223 -0.11 8.47 -9.21
C SER A 223 1.10 9.39 -9.28
N GLY A 224 2.24 8.92 -8.77
CA GLY A 224 3.53 9.58 -8.90
C GLY A 224 4.07 9.49 -10.33
N GLU A 225 4.47 10.64 -10.89
CA GLU A 225 4.96 10.72 -12.29
C GLU A 225 6.19 9.83 -12.55
N TYR A 226 6.96 9.53 -11.52
CA TYR A 226 8.20 8.74 -11.59
C TYR A 226 8.16 7.53 -10.66
N ASP A 227 6.97 7.01 -10.38
CA ASP A 227 6.81 5.84 -9.52
C ASP A 227 7.15 4.54 -10.26
N PHE A 228 8.43 4.18 -10.25
CA PHE A 228 8.89 2.93 -10.85
C PHE A 228 8.76 1.72 -9.93
N ALA A 229 8.35 1.91 -8.68
CA ALA A 229 8.07 0.79 -7.78
C ALA A 229 6.83 -0.01 -8.20
N ILE A 230 5.86 0.67 -8.85
CA ILE A 230 4.66 0.01 -9.40
C ILE A 230 4.49 0.22 -10.91
N GLY A 231 5.20 1.20 -11.49
CA GLY A 231 5.03 1.68 -12.87
C GLY A 231 4.20 2.97 -12.92
N PRO A 232 4.76 4.06 -13.47
CA PRO A 232 4.13 5.39 -13.46
C PRO A 232 2.80 5.44 -14.20
N ASP A 233 2.57 4.52 -15.13
CA ASP A 233 1.33 4.40 -15.92
C ASP A 233 0.39 3.29 -15.41
N HIS A 234 0.70 2.66 -14.28
CA HIS A 234 -0.02 1.49 -13.78
C HIS A 234 -1.53 1.77 -13.60
N TYR A 235 -1.86 2.95 -13.09
CA TYR A 235 -3.25 3.38 -12.89
C TYR A 235 -4.12 3.36 -14.16
N LYS A 236 -3.52 3.41 -15.36
CA LYS A 236 -4.25 3.35 -16.65
C LYS A 236 -4.93 2.01 -16.89
N SER A 237 -4.52 0.96 -16.18
CA SER A 237 -5.15 -0.36 -16.21
C SER A 237 -6.40 -0.45 -15.32
N PHE A 238 -6.62 0.51 -14.41
CA PHE A 238 -7.74 0.51 -13.48
C PHE A 238 -9.06 0.86 -14.18
N LYS A 239 -10.15 0.23 -13.74
CA LYS A 239 -11.47 0.33 -14.38
C LYS A 239 -12.56 0.86 -13.45
N PHE A 240 -12.19 1.56 -12.37
CA PHE A 240 -13.19 2.15 -11.46
C PHE A 240 -14.13 3.10 -12.20
N LYS A 241 -15.44 2.87 -12.09
CA LYS A 241 -16.45 3.64 -12.83
C LYS A 241 -16.60 5.08 -12.33
N ASN A 242 -16.42 5.29 -11.02
CA ASN A 242 -16.54 6.59 -10.37
C ASN A 242 -15.17 7.01 -9.82
N SER A 243 -14.24 7.35 -10.69
CA SER A 243 -12.87 7.68 -10.27
C SER A 243 -12.38 9.02 -10.78
N ILE A 244 -11.54 9.65 -9.97
CA ILE A 244 -10.78 10.86 -10.30
C ILE A 244 -9.30 10.50 -10.21
N VAL A 245 -8.52 10.79 -11.26
CA VAL A 245 -7.07 10.61 -11.28
C VAL A 245 -6.39 11.96 -11.01
N ARG A 246 -5.38 11.94 -10.16
CA ARG A 246 -4.47 13.07 -9.91
C ARG A 246 -3.03 12.58 -10.01
N ASN A 247 -2.26 13.21 -10.86
CA ASN A 247 -0.82 12.98 -10.91
C ASN A 247 -0.14 13.90 -9.90
N ILE A 248 0.82 13.37 -9.18
CA ILE A 248 1.65 14.11 -8.23
C ILE A 248 3.11 14.02 -8.68
N LYS A 249 3.83 15.13 -8.57
CA LYS A 249 5.25 15.11 -8.88
C LYS A 249 6.00 14.30 -7.82
N GLY A 250 6.78 13.33 -8.25
CA GLY A 250 7.57 12.49 -7.35
C GLY A 250 7.49 11.01 -7.68
N VAL A 251 7.93 10.22 -6.72
CA VAL A 251 8.05 8.76 -6.82
C VAL A 251 7.05 8.05 -5.89
N HIS A 252 7.46 6.94 -5.28
CA HIS A 252 6.55 5.99 -4.61
C HIS A 252 5.92 6.51 -3.31
N ASN A 253 6.62 7.38 -2.55
CA ASN A 253 6.21 7.79 -1.20
C ASN A 253 5.88 9.30 -1.11
N PRO A 254 4.79 9.78 -1.77
CA PRO A 254 4.46 11.21 -1.80
C PRO A 254 4.10 11.78 -0.42
N TYR A 255 3.64 10.96 0.51
CA TYR A 255 3.38 11.37 1.90
C TYR A 255 4.65 11.78 2.69
N ILE A 256 5.85 11.47 2.14
CA ILE A 256 7.13 11.91 2.67
C ILE A 256 7.74 13.02 1.81
N GLU A 257 7.64 12.88 0.48
CA GLU A 257 8.34 13.75 -0.46
C GLU A 257 7.53 15.00 -0.86
N ASN A 258 6.18 14.89 -0.94
CA ASN A 258 5.29 15.99 -1.31
C ASN A 258 4.04 16.05 -0.41
N PRO A 259 4.18 16.09 0.92
CA PRO A 259 3.05 15.96 1.84
C PRO A 259 2.01 17.08 1.68
N ILE A 260 2.41 18.32 1.40
CA ILE A 260 1.51 19.46 1.26
C ILE A 260 0.61 19.31 0.02
N GLU A 261 1.18 18.91 -1.12
CA GLU A 261 0.42 18.67 -2.34
C GLU A 261 -0.53 17.47 -2.17
N LEU A 262 -0.04 16.39 -1.57
CA LEU A 262 -0.85 15.21 -1.26
C LEU A 262 -2.02 15.54 -0.34
N GLU A 263 -1.79 16.33 0.70
CA GLU A 263 -2.82 16.81 1.61
C GLU A 263 -3.92 17.58 0.87
N GLY A 264 -3.54 18.55 0.03
CA GLY A 264 -4.48 19.35 -0.76
C GLY A 264 -5.36 18.48 -1.65
N ILE A 265 -4.75 17.55 -2.40
CA ILE A 265 -5.47 16.61 -3.28
C ILE A 265 -6.48 15.77 -2.50
N ILE A 266 -6.09 15.23 -1.33
CA ILE A 266 -6.96 14.39 -0.50
C ILE A 266 -8.09 15.24 0.11
N LYS A 267 -7.79 16.43 0.63
CA LYS A 267 -8.80 17.32 1.22
C LYS A 267 -9.85 17.75 0.21
N ASP A 268 -9.43 18.15 -1.00
CA ASP A 268 -10.36 18.55 -2.06
C ASP A 268 -11.30 17.41 -2.44
N PHE A 269 -10.78 16.18 -2.53
CA PHE A 269 -11.61 15.01 -2.82
C PHE A 269 -12.61 14.73 -1.68
N ILE A 270 -12.17 14.75 -0.42
CA ILE A 270 -13.03 14.49 0.74
C ILE A 270 -14.15 15.54 0.85
N LEU A 271 -13.85 16.81 0.56
CA LEU A 271 -14.84 17.88 0.58
C LEU A 271 -15.86 17.77 -0.57
N SER A 272 -15.57 17.00 -1.61
CA SER A 272 -16.48 16.75 -2.73
C SER A 272 -17.42 15.55 -2.53
N LEU A 273 -17.24 14.75 -1.46
CA LEU A 273 -18.07 13.59 -1.10
C LEU A 273 -19.38 13.99 -0.42
#